data_a7918e15c7b3d002eeb7a54395bc38cf
#
_entry.id   a7918e15c7b3d002eeb7a54395bc38cf
#
_cell.length_a   1.000
_cell.length_b   1.000
_cell.length_c   1.000
_cell.angle_alpha   90.00
_cell.angle_beta   90.00
_cell.angle_gamma   90.00
#
_symmetry.space_group_name_H-M   'P 1'
#
loop_
_entity.id
_entity.type
_entity.pdbx_description
1 polymer ?
#
loop_
_entity_poly.entity_id
_entity_poly.type
_entity_poly.pdbx_seq_one_letter_code
_entity_poly.pdbx_strand_id
1 'polypeptide(L)'
;MNDTWIIVGISMGYLLLSLVMGILPGLKVTKSSEGYVAGDRSMNLLLLYFVLGASIFSSFAFLGGPGWAYSRGVAALYIIAYGTLGMVPLYFFGPRARRMGVKYGYLTQAELLSERYQSPFLSILLATLTVVVLIPYLTLQMKGAGLVLNTISDGQIPYWLGAAMAYVVVLLYVFFSGVMGVGWTNTFQGIFMLSIAWFLGLYLPKELYGGIGPMFEAIQQEGLGNMLLAPGLQSDGSTWSWAGFSSAVLISAIGFSMWPHFFMKTFAAKDDRTMKLTVVLYPTFQLFLLPILFIGFSAILSFPGIVPSDTILPHVLKNMDLPVVLVGLVCAGTLAASMSSGDAILHAAGAVFVRDGLRKLPQLKNSLNQGNVERKVIQLSILFISVLAYYFAVISSTDIVSLLLGAYGGVAQLFPLVFAMFYWPSATRIGALVALLNGIIATLVFLFWPELKPWDIHEGIYGLIINLFSLITVSLITQKTEASIVEKFTHA
;
A
#
# COMPACT_ATOMS: atom_id res chain seq x y z
N MET A 1 21.48 -21.23 24.88
CA MET A 1 20.19 -21.14 24.15
C MET A 1 20.58 -20.84 22.72
N ASN A 2 20.10 -21.60 21.75
CA ASN A 2 20.53 -21.41 20.35
C ASN A 2 20.06 -20.01 19.91
N ASP A 3 20.90 -19.21 19.27
CA ASP A 3 20.63 -17.82 18.87
C ASP A 3 19.30 -17.67 18.11
N THR A 4 18.99 -18.67 17.28
CA THR A 4 17.71 -18.76 16.57
C THR A 4 16.50 -18.67 17.50
N TRP A 5 16.52 -19.31 18.69
CA TRP A 5 15.40 -19.27 19.61
C TRP A 5 15.24 -17.92 20.33
N ILE A 6 16.34 -17.16 20.50
CA ILE A 6 16.28 -15.79 21.00
C ILE A 6 15.57 -14.89 19.97
N ILE A 7 15.95 -15.00 18.69
CA ILE A 7 15.35 -14.24 17.58
C ILE A 7 13.87 -14.56 17.44
N VAL A 8 13.53 -15.85 17.46
CA VAL A 8 12.14 -16.31 17.43
C VAL A 8 11.35 -15.78 18.64
N GLY A 9 11.95 -15.83 19.82
CA GLY A 9 11.33 -15.31 21.06
C GLY A 9 11.01 -13.82 20.98
N ILE A 10 11.94 -13.00 20.47
CA ILE A 10 11.72 -11.56 20.26
C ILE A 10 10.60 -11.33 19.23
N SER A 11 10.62 -12.06 18.13
CA SER A 11 9.59 -11.98 17.08
C SER A 11 8.19 -12.35 17.61
N MET A 12 8.11 -13.41 18.43
CA MET A 12 6.85 -13.82 19.09
C MET A 12 6.38 -12.80 20.11
N GLY A 13 7.30 -12.25 20.91
CA GLY A 13 7.00 -11.15 21.84
C GLY A 13 6.41 -9.94 21.11
N TYR A 14 7.01 -9.57 19.97
CA TYR A 14 6.49 -8.51 19.10
C TYR A 14 5.08 -8.84 18.57
N LEU A 15 4.84 -10.06 18.09
CA LEU A 15 3.53 -10.48 17.59
C LEU A 15 2.45 -10.42 18.69
N LEU A 16 2.77 -10.88 19.88
CA LEU A 16 1.87 -10.80 21.04
C LEU A 16 1.57 -9.35 21.44
N LEU A 17 2.59 -8.50 21.47
CA LEU A 17 2.41 -7.08 21.76
C LEU A 17 1.52 -6.40 20.70
N SER A 18 1.75 -6.69 19.42
CA SER A 18 0.92 -6.19 18.31
C SER A 18 -0.53 -6.66 18.43
N LEU A 19 -0.76 -7.92 18.84
CA LEU A 19 -2.11 -8.45 19.08
C LEU A 19 -2.83 -7.67 20.19
N VAL A 20 -2.16 -7.45 21.31
CA VAL A 20 -2.73 -6.71 22.45
C VAL A 20 -3.04 -5.26 22.04
N MET A 21 -2.08 -4.58 21.41
CA MET A 21 -2.24 -3.20 20.94
C MET A 21 -3.37 -3.07 19.91
N GLY A 22 -3.58 -4.11 19.10
CA GLY A 22 -4.61 -4.11 18.06
C GLY A 22 -6.02 -4.43 18.60
N ILE A 23 -6.16 -5.30 19.60
CA ILE A 23 -7.48 -5.71 20.12
C ILE A 23 -8.07 -4.66 21.09
N LEU A 24 -7.25 -4.09 21.96
CA LEU A 24 -7.76 -3.19 23.03
C LEU A 24 -8.57 -1.99 22.52
N PRO A 25 -8.18 -1.29 21.44
CA PRO A 25 -8.95 -0.15 20.93
C PRO A 25 -10.34 -0.51 20.44
N GLY A 26 -10.52 -1.72 19.87
CA GLY A 26 -11.82 -2.19 19.39
C GLY A 26 -12.88 -2.36 20.48
N LEU A 27 -12.46 -2.45 21.74
CA LEU A 27 -13.39 -2.52 22.88
C LEU A 27 -14.12 -1.20 23.13
N LYS A 28 -13.58 -0.08 22.61
CA LYS A 28 -14.10 1.28 22.80
C LYS A 28 -14.91 1.81 21.61
N VAL A 29 -14.92 1.09 20.50
CA VAL A 29 -15.61 1.53 19.26
C VAL A 29 -17.04 0.99 19.24
N THR A 30 -17.95 1.73 18.60
CA THR A 30 -19.32 1.28 18.42
C THR A 30 -19.39 -0.05 17.64
N LYS A 31 -20.29 -0.94 18.03
CA LYS A 31 -20.49 -2.24 17.35
C LYS A 31 -21.28 -2.09 16.05
N SER A 32 -21.08 -0.99 15.34
CA SER A 32 -21.70 -0.66 14.05
C SER A 32 -20.73 -0.90 12.89
N SER A 33 -21.23 -0.88 11.67
CA SER A 33 -20.42 -0.87 10.46
C SER A 33 -19.55 0.39 10.38
N GLU A 34 -20.08 1.56 10.77
CA GLU A 34 -19.33 2.82 10.80
C GLU A 34 -18.18 2.79 11.81
N GLY A 35 -18.45 2.31 13.03
CA GLY A 35 -17.41 2.14 14.04
C GLY A 35 -16.30 1.18 13.55
N TYR A 36 -16.68 0.08 12.92
CA TYR A 36 -15.73 -0.90 12.42
C TYR A 36 -14.90 -0.41 11.23
N VAL A 37 -15.52 0.30 10.26
CA VAL A 37 -14.88 0.72 9.00
C VAL A 37 -14.19 2.07 9.13
N ALA A 38 -14.78 3.04 9.86
CA ALA A 38 -14.27 4.40 9.98
C ALA A 38 -13.91 4.83 11.42
N GLY A 39 -13.98 3.92 12.42
CA GLY A 39 -13.58 4.20 13.80
C GLY A 39 -14.35 5.35 14.43
N ASP A 40 -15.67 5.41 14.18
CA ASP A 40 -16.54 6.52 14.59
C ASP A 40 -15.99 7.90 14.18
N ARG A 41 -15.19 7.95 13.09
CA ARG A 41 -14.55 9.17 12.54
C ARG A 41 -13.72 9.93 13.59
N SER A 42 -13.01 9.19 14.45
CA SER A 42 -12.34 9.74 15.63
C SER A 42 -10.81 9.79 15.53
N MET A 43 -10.23 9.40 14.37
CA MET A 43 -8.78 9.41 14.20
C MET A 43 -8.21 10.82 14.26
N ASN A 44 -7.36 11.06 15.25
CA ASN A 44 -6.60 12.29 15.40
C ASN A 44 -5.37 12.31 14.47
N LEU A 45 -4.60 13.40 14.50
CA LEU A 45 -3.43 13.59 13.64
C LEU A 45 -2.39 12.48 13.82
N LEU A 46 -2.10 12.07 15.05
CA LEU A 46 -1.11 11.02 15.33
C LEU A 46 -1.51 9.70 14.68
N LEU A 47 -2.73 9.24 14.96
CA LEU A 47 -3.23 7.98 14.40
C LEU A 47 -3.30 8.02 12.88
N LEU A 48 -3.83 9.11 12.30
CA LEU A 48 -3.98 9.21 10.85
C LEU A 48 -2.63 9.29 10.14
N TYR A 49 -1.65 10.02 10.69
CA TYR A 49 -0.30 10.12 10.16
C TYR A 49 0.39 8.76 10.12
N PHE A 50 0.35 8.01 11.23
CA PHE A 50 0.97 6.69 11.28
C PHE A 50 0.21 5.63 10.48
N VAL A 51 -1.13 5.68 10.44
CA VAL A 51 -1.91 4.76 9.60
C VAL A 51 -1.60 4.95 8.12
N LEU A 52 -1.53 6.18 7.65
CA LEU A 52 -1.18 6.46 6.25
C LEU A 52 0.30 6.18 5.99
N GLY A 53 1.19 6.54 6.90
CA GLY A 53 2.63 6.34 6.76
C GLY A 53 3.02 4.86 6.86
N ALA A 54 2.65 4.20 7.96
CA ALA A 54 3.05 2.81 8.20
C ALA A 54 2.47 1.82 7.18
N SER A 55 1.25 2.08 6.68
CA SER A 55 0.65 1.21 5.65
C SER A 55 1.41 1.19 4.32
N ILE A 56 2.37 2.10 4.10
CA ILE A 56 3.23 2.13 2.92
C ILE A 56 4.56 1.44 3.16
N PHE A 57 5.06 1.49 4.38
CA PHE A 57 6.25 0.78 4.79
C PHE A 57 5.96 -0.72 4.88
N SER A 58 5.71 -1.29 3.73
CA SER A 58 5.34 -2.69 3.51
C SER A 58 6.57 -3.58 3.37
N SER A 59 6.35 -4.87 3.19
CA SER A 59 7.41 -5.78 2.75
C SER A 59 8.12 -5.28 1.49
N PHE A 60 7.40 -4.57 0.59
CA PHE A 60 8.03 -3.92 -0.55
C PHE A 60 9.07 -2.88 -0.13
N ALA A 61 8.78 -2.02 0.86
CA ALA A 61 9.72 -1.01 1.32
C ALA A 61 10.90 -1.61 2.08
N PHE A 62 10.66 -2.58 2.98
CA PHE A 62 11.68 -3.16 3.85
C PHE A 62 12.54 -4.25 3.20
N LEU A 63 12.02 -4.97 2.20
CA LEU A 63 12.76 -6.00 1.47
C LEU A 63 13.08 -5.54 0.04
N GLY A 64 12.06 -5.05 -0.68
CA GLY A 64 12.21 -4.58 -2.05
C GLY A 64 13.02 -3.29 -2.15
N GLY A 65 12.90 -2.34 -1.20
CA GLY A 65 13.68 -1.09 -1.19
C GLY A 65 15.19 -1.34 -1.15
N PRO A 66 15.72 -2.04 -0.13
CA PRO A 66 17.14 -2.46 -0.12
C PRO A 66 17.52 -3.29 -1.35
N GLY A 67 16.65 -4.21 -1.78
CA GLY A 67 16.86 -5.02 -2.98
C GLY A 67 17.04 -4.18 -4.24
N TRP A 68 16.25 -3.13 -4.42
CA TRP A 68 16.40 -2.21 -5.54
C TRP A 68 17.67 -1.36 -5.42
N ALA A 69 17.99 -0.84 -4.24
CA ALA A 69 19.22 -0.10 -4.03
C ALA A 69 20.45 -0.98 -4.31
N TYR A 70 20.40 -2.25 -3.90
CA TYR A 70 21.43 -3.24 -4.15
C TYR A 70 21.60 -3.59 -5.64
N SER A 71 20.50 -3.82 -6.38
CA SER A 71 20.55 -4.32 -7.76
C SER A 71 20.45 -3.22 -8.82
N ARG A 72 19.84 -2.07 -8.50
CA ARG A 72 19.52 -1.00 -9.46
C ARG A 72 20.06 0.38 -9.04
N GLY A 73 20.74 0.45 -7.90
CA GLY A 73 21.34 1.69 -7.40
C GLY A 73 20.29 2.77 -7.10
N VAL A 74 20.56 3.99 -7.58
CA VAL A 74 19.72 5.18 -7.31
C VAL A 74 18.32 5.09 -7.92
N ALA A 75 18.02 4.14 -8.78
CA ALA A 75 16.65 3.87 -9.23
C ALA A 75 15.70 3.59 -8.06
N ALA A 76 16.22 3.10 -6.91
CA ALA A 76 15.43 2.90 -5.69
C ALA A 76 14.83 4.20 -5.12
N LEU A 77 15.39 5.38 -5.46
CA LEU A 77 14.82 6.69 -5.08
C LEU A 77 13.42 6.92 -5.69
N TYR A 78 13.04 6.15 -6.71
CA TYR A 78 11.68 6.10 -7.24
C TYR A 78 10.63 5.96 -6.12
N ILE A 79 10.89 5.11 -5.11
CA ILE A 79 9.95 4.83 -4.02
C ILE A 79 9.70 6.11 -3.20
N ILE A 80 10.74 6.88 -2.91
CA ILE A 80 10.64 8.14 -2.16
C ILE A 80 9.93 9.21 -3.01
N ALA A 81 10.28 9.29 -4.28
CA ALA A 81 9.74 10.30 -5.20
C ALA A 81 8.21 10.18 -5.35
N TYR A 82 7.72 9.00 -5.74
CA TYR A 82 6.27 8.83 -5.91
C TYR A 82 5.52 8.86 -4.58
N GLY A 83 6.11 8.29 -3.52
CA GLY A 83 5.49 8.28 -2.20
C GLY A 83 5.29 9.69 -1.66
N THR A 84 6.29 10.57 -1.77
CA THR A 84 6.20 11.96 -1.33
C THR A 84 5.10 12.72 -2.07
N LEU A 85 4.97 12.55 -3.38
CA LEU A 85 3.98 13.23 -4.21
C LEU A 85 2.58 12.61 -4.10
N GLY A 86 2.51 11.32 -3.79
CA GLY A 86 1.28 10.53 -3.93
C GLY A 86 0.13 10.90 -2.99
N MET A 87 0.41 11.57 -1.88
CA MET A 87 -0.64 12.04 -0.97
C MET A 87 -1.18 13.43 -1.34
N VAL A 88 -0.52 14.18 -2.22
CA VAL A 88 -0.94 15.53 -2.62
C VAL A 88 -2.40 15.61 -3.07
N PRO A 89 -2.92 14.67 -3.88
CA PRO A 89 -4.33 14.70 -4.28
C PRO A 89 -5.30 14.67 -3.09
N LEU A 90 -4.97 13.97 -2.00
CA LEU A 90 -5.82 13.92 -0.81
C LEU A 90 -5.93 15.25 -0.07
N TYR A 91 -5.02 16.19 -0.28
CA TYR A 91 -5.17 17.55 0.26
C TYR A 91 -6.43 18.24 -0.29
N PHE A 92 -6.75 17.97 -1.56
CA PHE A 92 -7.89 18.56 -2.25
C PHE A 92 -9.16 17.70 -2.09
N PHE A 93 -9.05 16.39 -2.23
CA PHE A 93 -10.20 15.47 -2.19
C PHE A 93 -10.57 15.02 -0.79
N GLY A 94 -9.59 14.84 0.08
CA GLY A 94 -9.77 14.23 1.39
C GLY A 94 -10.81 14.97 2.25
N PRO A 95 -10.69 16.30 2.47
CA PRO A 95 -11.69 17.06 3.23
C PRO A 95 -13.10 16.98 2.64
N ARG A 96 -13.24 17.02 1.30
CA ARG A 96 -14.53 16.90 0.62
C ARG A 96 -15.12 15.50 0.79
N ALA A 97 -14.33 14.46 0.54
CA ALA A 97 -14.77 13.07 0.75
C ALA A 97 -15.19 12.84 2.21
N ARG A 98 -14.39 13.36 3.18
CA ARG A 98 -14.72 13.29 4.60
C ARG A 98 -16.05 13.95 4.93
N ARG A 99 -16.27 15.20 4.49
CA ARG A 99 -17.55 15.91 4.73
C ARG A 99 -18.74 15.16 4.15
N MET A 100 -18.58 14.62 2.93
CA MET A 100 -19.59 13.77 2.31
C MET A 100 -19.86 12.50 3.13
N GLY A 101 -18.79 11.87 3.64
CA GLY A 101 -18.89 10.73 4.54
C GLY A 101 -19.67 11.05 5.81
N VAL A 102 -19.38 12.17 6.47
CA VAL A 102 -20.09 12.61 7.68
C VAL A 102 -21.57 12.92 7.38
N LYS A 103 -21.87 13.62 6.28
CA LYS A 103 -23.22 14.06 5.95
C LYS A 103 -24.12 12.95 5.44
N TYR A 104 -23.57 12.00 4.68
CA TYR A 104 -24.35 10.98 3.96
C TYR A 104 -24.01 9.53 4.34
N GLY A 105 -23.09 9.31 5.28
CA GLY A 105 -22.75 7.98 5.77
C GLY A 105 -21.83 7.16 4.85
N TYR A 106 -21.14 7.80 3.88
CA TYR A 106 -20.19 7.09 3.02
C TYR A 106 -18.96 6.66 3.80
N LEU A 107 -18.45 5.47 3.49
CA LEU A 107 -17.29 4.83 4.12
C LEU A 107 -16.26 4.32 3.11
N THR A 108 -16.62 4.30 1.81
CA THR A 108 -15.74 3.81 0.74
C THR A 108 -15.66 4.79 -0.42
N GLN A 109 -14.58 4.70 -1.21
CA GLN A 109 -14.42 5.46 -2.44
C GLN A 109 -15.48 5.09 -3.49
N ALA A 110 -15.79 3.81 -3.59
CA ALA A 110 -16.75 3.31 -4.56
C ALA A 110 -18.19 3.77 -4.26
N GLU A 111 -18.56 3.94 -2.97
CA GLU A 111 -19.85 4.57 -2.60
C GLU A 111 -19.96 5.98 -3.14
N LEU A 112 -18.91 6.82 -2.99
CA LEU A 112 -18.91 8.18 -3.53
C LEU A 112 -19.07 8.19 -5.05
N LEU A 113 -18.26 7.40 -5.75
CA LEU A 113 -18.29 7.34 -7.21
C LEU A 113 -19.62 6.78 -7.73
N SER A 114 -20.12 5.72 -7.11
CA SER A 114 -21.41 5.12 -7.47
C SER A 114 -22.57 6.11 -7.32
N GLU A 115 -22.59 6.89 -6.26
CA GLU A 115 -23.63 7.88 -6.02
C GLU A 115 -23.52 9.06 -7.00
N ARG A 116 -22.32 9.63 -7.18
CA ARG A 116 -22.09 10.73 -8.10
C ARG A 116 -22.48 10.42 -9.53
N TYR A 117 -22.17 9.21 -9.97
CA TYR A 117 -22.47 8.75 -11.32
C TYR A 117 -23.77 7.96 -11.42
N GLN A 118 -24.56 7.83 -10.34
CA GLN A 118 -25.82 7.11 -10.28
C GLN A 118 -25.71 5.70 -10.90
N SER A 119 -24.65 4.96 -10.60
CA SER A 119 -24.36 3.68 -11.22
C SER A 119 -24.06 2.59 -10.18
N PRO A 120 -25.04 1.73 -9.83
CA PRO A 120 -24.77 0.55 -9.01
C PRO A 120 -23.79 -0.42 -9.68
N PHE A 121 -23.78 -0.49 -11.00
CA PHE A 121 -22.81 -1.29 -11.75
C PHE A 121 -21.37 -0.79 -11.52
N LEU A 122 -21.15 0.53 -11.51
CA LEU A 122 -19.84 1.11 -11.20
C LEU A 122 -19.36 0.69 -9.80
N SER A 123 -20.25 0.63 -8.80
CA SER A 123 -19.92 0.17 -7.46
C SER A 123 -19.42 -1.28 -7.46
N ILE A 124 -20.16 -2.17 -8.11
CA ILE A 124 -19.80 -3.61 -8.21
C ILE A 124 -18.48 -3.78 -8.99
N LEU A 125 -18.32 -3.04 -10.09
CA LEU A 125 -17.07 -3.07 -10.88
C LEU A 125 -15.88 -2.63 -10.02
N LEU A 126 -16.01 -1.53 -9.29
CA LEU A 126 -14.96 -1.03 -8.41
C LEU A 126 -14.68 -1.98 -7.24
N ALA A 127 -15.70 -2.60 -6.67
CA ALA A 127 -15.53 -3.62 -5.63
C ALA A 127 -14.75 -4.82 -6.16
N THR A 128 -15.10 -5.30 -7.35
CA THR A 128 -14.39 -6.43 -7.99
C THR A 128 -12.94 -6.07 -8.28
N LEU A 129 -12.69 -4.92 -8.92
CA LEU A 129 -11.33 -4.45 -9.21
C LEU A 129 -10.51 -4.29 -7.93
N THR A 130 -11.10 -3.69 -6.89
CA THR A 130 -10.44 -3.53 -5.59
C THR A 130 -10.00 -4.87 -5.01
N VAL A 131 -10.88 -5.85 -4.95
CA VAL A 131 -10.57 -7.18 -4.37
C VAL A 131 -9.51 -7.89 -5.23
N VAL A 132 -9.65 -7.86 -6.56
CA VAL A 132 -8.68 -8.46 -7.50
C VAL A 132 -7.29 -7.88 -7.35
N VAL A 133 -7.16 -6.57 -7.07
CA VAL A 133 -5.86 -5.91 -6.90
C VAL A 133 -5.34 -6.06 -5.47
N LEU A 134 -6.20 -6.02 -4.45
CA LEU A 134 -5.76 -6.09 -3.06
C LEU A 134 -5.36 -7.50 -2.62
N ILE A 135 -5.89 -8.57 -3.23
CA ILE A 135 -5.47 -9.95 -2.89
C ILE A 135 -3.99 -10.20 -3.23
N PRO A 136 -3.47 -9.93 -4.45
CA PRO A 136 -2.04 -10.03 -4.73
C PRO A 136 -1.19 -9.13 -3.82
N TYR A 137 -1.66 -7.93 -3.50
CA TYR A 137 -0.94 -7.03 -2.60
C TYR A 137 -0.87 -7.59 -1.17
N LEU A 138 -1.95 -8.18 -0.67
CA LEU A 138 -1.96 -8.88 0.62
C LEU A 138 -1.06 -10.12 0.60
N THR A 139 -1.12 -10.89 -0.49
CA THR A 139 -0.24 -12.04 -0.73
C THR A 139 1.23 -11.68 -0.60
N LEU A 140 1.61 -10.55 -1.19
CA LEU A 140 2.95 -9.98 -1.09
C LEU A 140 3.40 -9.75 0.35
N GLN A 141 2.52 -9.18 1.17
CA GLN A 141 2.81 -8.93 2.58
C GLN A 141 3.04 -10.25 3.34
N MET A 142 2.19 -11.25 3.10
CA MET A 142 2.33 -12.58 3.70
C MET A 142 3.64 -13.26 3.29
N LYS A 143 4.03 -13.11 2.03
CA LYS A 143 5.32 -13.61 1.51
C LYS A 143 6.50 -13.00 2.26
N GLY A 144 6.50 -11.68 2.46
CA GLY A 144 7.58 -11.00 3.18
C GLY A 144 7.73 -11.51 4.61
N ALA A 145 6.62 -11.67 5.35
CA ALA A 145 6.65 -12.21 6.70
C ALA A 145 7.19 -13.65 6.75
N GLY A 146 6.73 -14.50 5.83
CA GLY A 146 7.20 -15.90 5.73
C GLY A 146 8.69 -15.99 5.40
N LEU A 147 9.15 -15.18 4.44
CA LEU A 147 10.55 -15.14 4.01
C LEU A 147 11.51 -14.79 5.15
N VAL A 148 11.18 -13.75 5.90
CA VAL A 148 12.03 -13.27 7.01
C VAL A 148 12.16 -14.33 8.09
N LEU A 149 11.05 -14.89 8.58
CA LEU A 149 11.08 -15.92 9.62
C LEU A 149 11.78 -17.19 9.15
N ASN A 150 11.58 -17.62 7.92
CA ASN A 150 12.24 -18.78 7.35
C ASN A 150 13.78 -18.58 7.23
N THR A 151 14.20 -17.45 6.64
CA THR A 151 15.62 -17.17 6.41
C THR A 151 16.41 -17.05 7.72
N ILE A 152 15.86 -16.29 8.70
CA ILE A 152 16.56 -16.04 9.96
C ILE A 152 16.55 -17.26 10.88
N SER A 153 15.58 -18.17 10.72
CA SER A 153 15.53 -19.43 11.47
C SER A 153 16.29 -20.59 10.81
N ASP A 154 17.08 -20.33 9.75
CA ASP A 154 17.74 -21.36 8.96
C ASP A 154 16.79 -22.47 8.47
N GLY A 155 15.56 -22.07 8.11
CA GLY A 155 14.52 -22.98 7.65
C GLY A 155 13.84 -23.78 8.77
N GLN A 156 14.21 -23.57 10.06
CA GLN A 156 13.54 -24.26 11.19
C GLN A 156 12.07 -23.86 11.30
N ILE A 157 11.74 -22.61 10.93
CA ILE A 157 10.36 -22.20 10.73
C ILE A 157 10.09 -22.29 9.22
N PRO A 158 9.29 -23.26 8.76
CA PRO A 158 8.91 -23.34 7.36
C PRO A 158 8.24 -22.05 6.91
N TYR A 159 8.48 -21.65 5.67
CA TYR A 159 7.95 -20.42 5.06
C TYR A 159 6.45 -20.23 5.28
N TRP A 160 5.65 -21.28 5.01
CA TRP A 160 4.20 -21.26 5.19
C TRP A 160 3.78 -21.01 6.64
N LEU A 161 4.53 -21.59 7.61
CA LEU A 161 4.25 -21.41 9.03
C LEU A 161 4.59 -19.98 9.48
N GLY A 162 5.71 -19.41 9.04
CA GLY A 162 6.09 -18.03 9.32
C GLY A 162 5.05 -17.03 8.82
N ALA A 163 4.57 -17.20 7.59
CA ALA A 163 3.48 -16.39 7.04
C ALA A 163 2.19 -16.54 7.86
N ALA A 164 1.81 -17.77 8.22
CA ALA A 164 0.63 -18.03 9.04
C ALA A 164 0.71 -17.38 10.43
N MET A 165 1.84 -17.48 11.11
CA MET A 165 2.04 -16.93 12.47
C MET A 165 1.81 -15.41 12.48
N ALA A 166 2.39 -14.67 11.54
CA ALA A 166 2.19 -13.23 11.44
C ALA A 166 0.74 -12.88 11.09
N TYR A 167 0.16 -13.56 10.11
CA TYR A 167 -1.15 -13.17 9.58
C TYR A 167 -2.35 -13.69 10.35
N VAL A 168 -2.20 -14.72 11.18
CA VAL A 168 -3.21 -15.05 12.20
C VAL A 168 -3.34 -13.90 13.21
N VAL A 169 -2.23 -13.29 13.63
CA VAL A 169 -2.24 -12.13 14.53
C VAL A 169 -2.93 -10.93 13.85
N VAL A 170 -2.56 -10.63 12.60
CA VAL A 170 -3.21 -9.56 11.80
C VAL A 170 -4.72 -9.80 11.69
N LEU A 171 -5.10 -11.01 11.28
CA LEU A 171 -6.50 -11.39 11.14
C LEU A 171 -7.28 -11.19 12.44
N LEU A 172 -6.73 -11.63 13.58
CA LEU A 172 -7.40 -11.53 14.87
C LEU A 172 -7.68 -10.07 15.23
N TYR A 173 -6.67 -9.20 15.23
CA TYR A 173 -6.94 -7.82 15.65
C TYR A 173 -7.77 -7.02 14.65
N VAL A 174 -7.61 -7.25 13.33
CA VAL A 174 -8.48 -6.63 12.32
C VAL A 174 -9.92 -7.11 12.48
N PHE A 175 -10.11 -8.41 12.67
CA PHE A 175 -11.44 -9.00 12.85
C PHE A 175 -12.18 -8.42 14.06
N PHE A 176 -11.51 -8.29 15.20
CA PHE A 176 -12.16 -7.79 16.43
C PHE A 176 -12.29 -6.27 16.49
N SER A 177 -11.28 -5.52 16.00
CA SER A 177 -11.15 -4.09 16.26
C SER A 177 -11.34 -3.19 15.02
N GLY A 178 -11.33 -3.75 13.82
CA GLY A 178 -11.46 -2.97 12.59
C GLY A 178 -10.40 -1.86 12.48
N VAL A 179 -10.80 -0.71 11.92
CA VAL A 179 -9.88 0.38 11.60
C VAL A 179 -9.18 1.01 12.82
N MET A 180 -9.78 0.96 14.00
CA MET A 180 -9.12 1.50 15.20
C MET A 180 -8.01 0.57 15.71
N GLY A 181 -8.17 -0.74 15.57
CA GLY A 181 -7.09 -1.69 15.79
C GLY A 181 -5.92 -1.41 14.85
N VAL A 182 -6.21 -1.29 13.53
CA VAL A 182 -5.23 -0.87 12.51
C VAL A 182 -4.56 0.46 12.89
N GLY A 183 -5.31 1.44 13.40
CA GLY A 183 -4.77 2.74 13.80
C GLY A 183 -3.69 2.66 14.87
N TRP A 184 -3.95 1.92 15.94
CA TRP A 184 -3.04 1.80 17.06
C TRP A 184 -1.87 0.86 16.77
N THR A 185 -2.11 -0.26 16.08
CA THR A 185 -1.01 -1.15 15.65
C THR A 185 -0.07 -0.42 14.73
N ASN A 186 -0.58 0.31 13.71
CA ASN A 186 0.25 1.06 12.77
C ASN A 186 1.01 2.20 13.44
N THR A 187 0.48 2.82 14.50
CA THR A 187 1.22 3.81 15.27
C THR A 187 2.41 3.16 15.99
N PHE A 188 2.18 2.06 16.68
CA PHE A 188 3.25 1.30 17.35
C PHE A 188 4.27 0.75 16.34
N GLN A 189 3.78 0.07 15.31
CA GLN A 189 4.60 -0.53 14.26
C GLN A 189 5.40 0.52 13.50
N GLY A 190 4.78 1.67 13.19
CA GLY A 190 5.43 2.77 12.51
C GLY A 190 6.61 3.32 13.29
N ILE A 191 6.43 3.63 14.58
CA ILE A 191 7.53 4.10 15.44
C ILE A 191 8.63 3.04 15.52
N PHE A 192 8.26 1.79 15.72
CA PHE A 192 9.21 0.70 15.87
C PHE A 192 10.03 0.46 14.59
N MET A 193 9.38 0.31 13.43
CA MET A 193 10.09 0.05 12.18
C MET A 193 10.93 1.23 11.72
N LEU A 194 10.49 2.49 11.97
CA LEU A 194 11.31 3.66 11.69
C LEU A 194 12.58 3.66 12.53
N SER A 195 12.48 3.34 13.83
CA SER A 195 13.65 3.26 14.72
C SER A 195 14.67 2.23 14.23
N ILE A 196 14.19 1.04 13.83
CA ILE A 196 15.04 -0.02 13.28
C ILE A 196 15.65 0.38 11.94
N ALA A 197 14.88 0.99 11.04
CA ALA A 197 15.35 1.43 9.73
C ALA A 197 16.48 2.47 9.85
N TRP A 198 16.31 3.46 10.71
CA TRP A 198 17.33 4.47 10.97
C TRP A 198 18.56 3.89 11.63
N PHE A 199 18.39 3.05 12.64
CA PHE A 199 19.51 2.41 13.29
C PHE A 199 20.35 1.59 12.29
N LEU A 200 19.71 0.65 11.58
CA LEU A 200 20.40 -0.28 10.70
C LEU A 200 20.99 0.43 9.47
N GLY A 201 20.23 1.37 8.87
CA GLY A 201 20.67 2.11 7.69
C GLY A 201 21.81 3.10 7.94
N LEU A 202 22.07 3.48 9.20
CA LEU A 202 23.26 4.26 9.57
C LEU A 202 24.39 3.36 10.09
N TYR A 203 24.05 2.27 10.77
CA TYR A 203 25.01 1.33 11.33
C TYR A 203 25.82 0.61 10.24
N LEU A 204 25.13 0.05 9.20
CA LEU A 204 25.78 -0.74 8.15
C LEU A 204 26.82 0.07 7.34
N PRO A 205 26.50 1.29 6.81
CA PRO A 205 27.51 2.10 6.13
C PRO A 205 28.71 2.43 7.03
N LYS A 206 28.46 2.69 8.34
CA LYS A 206 29.52 2.98 9.29
C LYS A 206 30.43 1.79 9.54
N GLU A 207 29.84 0.61 9.76
CA GLU A 207 30.59 -0.61 10.09
C GLU A 207 31.40 -1.12 8.90
N LEU A 208 30.81 -1.13 7.70
CA LEU A 208 31.44 -1.72 6.52
C LEU A 208 32.40 -0.76 5.79
N TYR A 209 32.16 0.57 5.87
CA TYR A 209 32.90 1.55 5.08
C TYR A 209 33.40 2.76 5.88
N GLY A 210 33.09 2.86 7.18
CA GLY A 210 33.41 4.02 7.99
C GLY A 210 32.40 5.17 7.85
N GLY A 211 31.37 5.06 7.02
CA GLY A 211 30.30 6.05 6.85
C GLY A 211 29.60 6.00 5.50
N ILE A 212 28.59 6.86 5.34
CA ILE A 212 27.80 6.93 4.10
C ILE A 212 28.61 7.49 2.93
N GLY A 213 29.41 8.55 3.14
CA GLY A 213 30.28 9.11 2.10
C GLY A 213 31.29 8.10 1.57
N PRO A 214 32.14 7.51 2.44
CA PRO A 214 33.07 6.46 2.04
C PRO A 214 32.42 5.24 1.37
N MET A 215 31.20 4.88 1.75
CA MET A 215 30.45 3.80 1.06
C MET A 215 30.21 4.14 -0.41
N PHE A 216 29.72 5.34 -0.73
CA PHE A 216 29.49 5.74 -2.12
C PHE A 216 30.79 5.92 -2.90
N GLU A 217 31.85 6.43 -2.26
CA GLU A 217 33.17 6.52 -2.86
C GLU A 217 33.72 5.13 -3.21
N ALA A 218 33.58 4.14 -2.33
CA ALA A 218 34.01 2.77 -2.59
C ALA A 218 33.26 2.16 -3.80
N ILE A 219 31.93 2.32 -3.85
CA ILE A 219 31.11 1.84 -4.99
C ILE A 219 31.59 2.47 -6.30
N GLN A 220 31.94 3.76 -6.29
CA GLN A 220 32.44 4.45 -7.47
C GLN A 220 33.83 3.96 -7.89
N GLN A 221 34.74 3.73 -6.93
CA GLN A 221 36.11 3.26 -7.17
C GLN A 221 36.14 1.82 -7.74
N GLU A 222 35.20 0.98 -7.36
CA GLU A 222 35.05 -0.39 -7.88
C GLU A 222 34.40 -0.44 -9.29
N GLY A 223 34.25 0.72 -9.94
CA GLY A 223 33.71 0.79 -11.31
C GLY A 223 32.19 0.67 -11.42
N LEU A 224 31.47 0.68 -10.29
CA LEU A 224 30.00 0.58 -10.25
C LEU A 224 29.34 1.98 -10.18
N GLY A 225 30.02 3.02 -10.59
CA GLY A 225 29.50 4.39 -10.58
C GLY A 225 28.22 4.61 -11.38
N ASN A 226 27.93 3.77 -12.37
CA ASN A 226 26.66 3.78 -13.12
C ASN A 226 25.44 3.53 -12.22
N MET A 227 25.57 2.79 -11.14
CA MET A 227 24.51 2.58 -10.13
C MET A 227 24.19 3.85 -9.34
N LEU A 228 25.13 4.82 -9.31
CA LEU A 228 24.99 6.09 -8.59
C LEU A 228 24.52 7.22 -9.50
N LEU A 229 24.40 6.97 -10.81
CA LEU A 229 23.94 7.96 -11.78
C LEU A 229 22.43 7.85 -11.98
N ALA A 230 21.72 8.97 -11.75
CA ALA A 230 20.29 9.04 -11.99
C ALA A 230 19.97 8.87 -13.50
N PRO A 231 18.87 8.22 -13.84
CA PRO A 231 17.82 7.68 -12.98
C PRO A 231 18.08 6.27 -12.42
N GLY A 232 19.26 5.70 -12.59
CA GLY A 232 19.65 4.37 -12.13
C GLY A 232 19.43 3.28 -13.17
N LEU A 233 19.43 2.02 -12.72
CA LEU A 233 19.38 0.86 -13.60
C LEU A 233 17.99 0.20 -13.63
N GLN A 234 17.68 -0.46 -14.73
CA GLN A 234 16.56 -1.38 -14.89
C GLN A 234 16.93 -2.79 -14.37
N SER A 235 15.97 -3.72 -14.39
CA SER A 235 16.17 -5.09 -13.91
C SER A 235 17.16 -5.91 -14.75
N ASP A 236 17.35 -5.54 -16.00
CA ASP A 236 18.31 -6.15 -16.94
C ASP A 236 19.71 -5.52 -16.87
N GLY A 237 19.92 -4.54 -15.96
CA GLY A 237 21.18 -3.82 -15.79
C GLY A 237 21.39 -2.66 -16.80
N SER A 238 20.48 -2.44 -17.73
CA SER A 238 20.52 -1.27 -18.60
C SER A 238 20.17 0.00 -17.84
N THR A 239 20.63 1.16 -18.32
CA THR A 239 20.27 2.46 -17.72
C THR A 239 18.79 2.74 -17.95
N TRP A 240 18.07 3.10 -16.89
CA TRP A 240 16.67 3.49 -17.03
C TRP A 240 16.57 4.80 -17.82
N SER A 241 15.62 4.93 -18.73
CA SER A 241 15.40 6.20 -19.42
C SER A 241 14.73 7.21 -18.49
N TRP A 242 15.03 8.51 -18.66
CA TRP A 242 14.35 9.56 -17.91
C TRP A 242 12.83 9.58 -18.18
N ALA A 243 12.41 9.25 -19.40
CA ALA A 243 10.99 9.14 -19.75
C ALA A 243 10.32 8.00 -18.98
N GLY A 244 10.95 6.82 -18.92
CA GLY A 244 10.48 5.67 -18.18
C GLY A 244 10.40 5.97 -16.67
N PHE A 245 11.49 6.46 -16.09
CA PHE A 245 11.55 6.79 -14.66
C PHE A 245 10.51 7.84 -14.27
N SER A 246 10.47 8.98 -14.98
CA SER A 246 9.58 10.10 -14.64
C SER A 246 8.11 9.73 -14.83
N SER A 247 7.77 8.98 -15.87
CA SER A 247 6.40 8.51 -16.10
C SER A 247 5.97 7.47 -15.05
N ALA A 248 6.88 6.59 -14.62
CA ALA A 248 6.62 5.65 -13.53
C ALA A 248 6.39 6.38 -12.20
N VAL A 249 7.20 7.41 -11.86
CA VAL A 249 6.98 8.25 -10.69
C VAL A 249 5.63 8.96 -10.78
N LEU A 250 5.30 9.56 -11.93
CA LEU A 250 4.07 10.32 -12.11
C LEU A 250 2.81 9.43 -11.96
N ILE A 251 2.79 8.28 -12.65
CA ILE A 251 1.62 7.40 -12.60
C ILE A 251 1.42 6.81 -11.20
N SER A 252 2.52 6.47 -10.53
CA SER A 252 2.47 5.95 -9.17
C SER A 252 2.05 7.02 -8.17
N ALA A 253 2.50 8.26 -8.33
CA ALA A 253 2.04 9.38 -7.51
C ALA A 253 0.54 9.66 -7.69
N ILE A 254 0.04 9.64 -8.94
CA ILE A 254 -1.40 9.80 -9.21
C ILE A 254 -2.20 8.64 -8.61
N GLY A 255 -1.74 7.41 -8.80
CA GLY A 255 -2.42 6.21 -8.32
C GLY A 255 -2.37 6.03 -6.80
N PHE A 256 -1.37 6.60 -6.14
CA PHE A 256 -1.10 6.36 -4.72
C PHE A 256 -2.29 6.65 -3.81
N SER A 257 -2.87 7.84 -3.92
CA SER A 257 -4.02 8.25 -3.12
C SER A 257 -5.35 7.59 -3.57
N MET A 258 -5.35 6.94 -4.72
CA MET A 258 -6.50 6.23 -5.26
C MET A 258 -6.62 4.79 -4.73
N TRP A 259 -5.59 4.25 -4.09
CA TRP A 259 -5.69 2.97 -3.43
C TRP A 259 -6.83 2.97 -2.40
N PRO A 260 -7.76 2.00 -2.43
CA PRO A 260 -8.95 2.01 -1.57
C PRO A 260 -8.62 2.07 -0.09
N HIS A 261 -7.58 1.36 0.36
CA HIS A 261 -7.17 1.34 1.77
C HIS A 261 -6.58 2.67 2.25
N PHE A 262 -6.02 3.51 1.36
CA PHE A 262 -5.61 4.89 1.69
C PHE A 262 -6.79 5.86 1.61
N PHE A 263 -7.55 5.81 0.53
CA PHE A 263 -8.69 6.71 0.35
C PHE A 263 -9.70 6.57 1.50
N MET A 264 -9.98 5.35 1.96
CA MET A 264 -10.91 5.09 3.06
C MET A 264 -10.50 5.74 4.39
N LYS A 265 -9.21 6.03 4.59
CA LYS A 265 -8.74 6.72 5.81
C LYS A 265 -9.24 8.16 5.88
N THR A 266 -9.63 8.76 4.77
CA THR A 266 -10.29 10.09 4.77
C THR A 266 -11.57 10.09 5.58
N PHE A 267 -12.32 8.98 5.58
CA PHE A 267 -13.56 8.83 6.33
C PHE A 267 -13.35 8.62 7.83
N ALA A 268 -12.17 8.18 8.24
CA ALA A 268 -11.81 7.96 9.64
C ALA A 268 -11.26 9.23 10.33
N ALA A 269 -10.84 10.23 9.56
CA ALA A 269 -10.26 11.46 10.08
C ALA A 269 -11.27 12.26 10.95
N LYS A 270 -10.80 12.75 12.11
CA LYS A 270 -11.62 13.52 13.06
C LYS A 270 -12.21 14.79 12.44
N ASP A 271 -11.40 15.54 11.71
CA ASP A 271 -11.77 16.80 11.08
C ASP A 271 -10.93 17.09 9.82
N ASP A 272 -11.33 18.13 9.09
CA ASP A 272 -10.67 18.53 7.84
C ASP A 272 -9.23 19.03 8.07
N ARG A 273 -8.96 19.65 9.23
CA ARG A 273 -7.64 20.12 9.60
C ARG A 273 -6.70 18.94 9.82
N THR A 274 -7.16 17.92 10.54
CA THR A 274 -6.42 16.66 10.73
C THR A 274 -6.06 16.04 9.38
N MET A 275 -7.02 15.95 8.45
CA MET A 275 -6.78 15.40 7.12
C MET A 275 -5.70 16.18 6.36
N LYS A 276 -5.83 17.52 6.29
CA LYS A 276 -4.87 18.38 5.59
C LYS A 276 -3.48 18.35 6.22
N LEU A 277 -3.40 18.45 7.56
CA LEU A 277 -2.11 18.41 8.27
C LEU A 277 -1.41 17.04 8.08
N THR A 278 -2.16 15.95 8.08
CA THR A 278 -1.59 14.63 7.80
C THR A 278 -0.94 14.60 6.41
N VAL A 279 -1.62 15.12 5.38
CA VAL A 279 -1.06 15.17 4.02
C VAL A 279 0.20 16.04 3.95
N VAL A 280 0.20 17.21 4.61
CA VAL A 280 1.36 18.12 4.64
C VAL A 280 2.56 17.50 5.37
N LEU A 281 2.31 16.76 6.45
CA LEU A 281 3.36 16.09 7.21
C LEU A 281 3.83 14.77 6.57
N TYR A 282 3.02 14.17 5.72
CA TYR A 282 3.28 12.85 5.16
C TYR A 282 4.66 12.70 4.46
N PRO A 283 5.18 13.69 3.70
CA PRO A 283 6.52 13.62 3.12
C PRO A 283 7.64 13.32 4.14
N THR A 284 7.48 13.75 5.40
CA THR A 284 8.45 13.44 6.45
C THR A 284 8.53 11.93 6.72
N PHE A 285 7.43 11.21 6.58
CA PHE A 285 7.41 9.76 6.69
C PHE A 285 8.19 9.09 5.55
N GLN A 286 8.16 9.66 4.34
CA GLN A 286 8.91 9.16 3.19
C GLN A 286 10.43 9.36 3.34
N LEU A 287 10.88 10.44 3.98
CA LEU A 287 12.29 10.66 4.28
C LEU A 287 12.89 9.55 5.14
N PHE A 288 12.08 8.90 5.97
CA PHE A 288 12.51 7.76 6.76
C PHE A 288 12.80 6.50 5.93
N LEU A 289 12.46 6.47 4.63
CA LEU A 289 12.88 5.41 3.71
C LEU A 289 14.36 5.51 3.30
N LEU A 290 14.98 6.67 3.40
CA LEU A 290 16.38 6.85 3.01
C LEU A 290 17.33 5.86 3.69
N PRO A 291 17.29 5.67 5.02
CA PRO A 291 18.16 4.70 5.69
C PRO A 291 17.95 3.26 5.24
N ILE A 292 16.74 2.89 4.83
CA ILE A 292 16.47 1.54 4.29
C ILE A 292 17.22 1.32 2.98
N LEU A 293 17.30 2.34 2.12
CA LEU A 293 18.07 2.24 0.87
C LEU A 293 19.57 2.11 1.15
N PHE A 294 20.10 2.75 2.20
CA PHE A 294 21.50 2.61 2.59
C PHE A 294 21.86 1.17 2.99
N ILE A 295 20.93 0.38 3.49
CA ILE A 295 21.13 -1.05 3.73
C ILE A 295 21.49 -1.77 2.42
N GLY A 296 20.73 -1.50 1.34
CA GLY A 296 20.98 -2.08 0.03
C GLY A 296 22.30 -1.62 -0.57
N PHE A 297 22.58 -0.30 -0.53
CA PHE A 297 23.87 0.24 -1.00
C PHE A 297 25.07 -0.35 -0.24
N SER A 298 24.97 -0.51 1.08
CA SER A 298 26.03 -1.11 1.90
C SER A 298 26.35 -2.54 1.50
N ALA A 299 25.38 -3.27 0.98
CA ALA A 299 25.54 -4.66 0.63
C ALA A 299 26.19 -4.90 -0.75
N ILE A 300 26.23 -3.88 -1.63
CA ILE A 300 26.70 -4.04 -3.02
C ILE A 300 28.07 -4.71 -3.11
N LEU A 301 29.06 -4.20 -2.38
CA LEU A 301 30.42 -4.72 -2.42
C LEU A 301 30.66 -5.84 -1.40
N SER A 302 30.00 -5.77 -0.24
CA SER A 302 30.24 -6.69 0.87
C SER A 302 29.55 -8.05 0.65
N PHE A 303 28.45 -8.10 -0.12
CA PHE A 303 27.65 -9.30 -0.38
C PHE A 303 27.26 -9.41 -1.87
N PRO A 304 28.24 -9.56 -2.78
CA PRO A 304 27.95 -9.59 -4.22
C PRO A 304 27.19 -10.85 -4.64
N GLY A 305 26.37 -10.73 -5.69
CA GLY A 305 25.74 -11.88 -6.36
C GLY A 305 24.48 -12.45 -5.67
N ILE A 306 23.86 -11.72 -4.75
CA ILE A 306 22.62 -12.19 -4.09
C ILE A 306 21.42 -12.08 -5.02
N VAL A 307 20.77 -13.19 -5.28
CA VAL A 307 19.57 -13.34 -6.12
C VAL A 307 18.56 -14.26 -5.42
N PRO A 308 17.28 -13.88 -5.30
CA PRO A 308 16.70 -12.59 -5.65
C PRO A 308 17.14 -11.46 -4.72
N SER A 309 17.23 -10.24 -5.24
CA SER A 309 17.72 -9.06 -4.48
C SER A 309 16.86 -8.70 -3.25
N ASP A 310 15.59 -9.07 -3.23
CA ASP A 310 14.69 -8.88 -2.08
C ASP A 310 15.15 -9.65 -0.82
N THR A 311 16.06 -10.60 -0.97
CA THR A 311 16.64 -11.37 0.15
C THR A 311 17.86 -10.71 0.76
N ILE A 312 18.31 -9.54 0.24
CA ILE A 312 19.56 -8.91 0.69
C ILE A 312 19.52 -8.52 2.17
N LEU A 313 18.43 -7.97 2.68
CA LEU A 313 18.33 -7.61 4.10
C LEU A 313 18.43 -8.85 5.02
N PRO A 314 17.62 -9.91 4.85
CA PRO A 314 17.79 -11.14 5.63
C PRO A 314 19.20 -11.74 5.48
N HIS A 315 19.81 -11.69 4.28
CA HIS A 315 21.15 -12.20 4.03
C HIS A 315 22.21 -11.42 4.81
N VAL A 316 22.17 -10.10 4.80
CA VAL A 316 23.07 -9.24 5.59
C VAL A 316 22.94 -9.55 7.08
N LEU A 317 21.72 -9.66 7.60
CA LEU A 317 21.48 -9.96 9.02
C LEU A 317 22.05 -11.30 9.45
N LYS A 318 22.05 -12.28 8.56
CA LYS A 318 22.55 -13.62 8.84
C LYS A 318 24.09 -13.70 8.78
N ASN A 319 24.73 -12.94 7.89
CA ASN A 319 26.15 -13.08 7.58
C ASN A 319 27.04 -11.99 8.23
N MET A 320 26.44 -11.01 8.91
CA MET A 320 27.18 -10.07 9.75
C MET A 320 27.22 -10.55 11.21
N ASP A 321 28.31 -10.27 11.89
CA ASP A 321 28.46 -10.56 13.33
C ASP A 321 27.69 -9.51 14.16
N LEU A 322 26.37 -9.58 14.11
CA LEU A 322 25.47 -8.69 14.81
C LEU A 322 25.00 -9.32 16.13
N PRO A 323 24.81 -8.51 17.20
CA PRO A 323 24.18 -9.00 18.42
C PRO A 323 22.84 -9.67 18.13
N VAL A 324 22.64 -10.88 18.62
CA VAL A 324 21.44 -11.71 18.38
C VAL A 324 20.14 -10.97 18.68
N VAL A 325 20.13 -10.16 19.75
CA VAL A 325 18.98 -9.31 20.10
C VAL A 325 18.67 -8.30 19.01
N LEU A 326 19.70 -7.70 18.40
CA LEU A 326 19.52 -6.75 17.29
C LEU A 326 18.92 -7.45 16.06
N VAL A 327 19.44 -8.62 15.71
CA VAL A 327 18.86 -9.43 14.60
C VAL A 327 17.39 -9.73 14.86
N GLY A 328 17.04 -10.11 16.10
CA GLY A 328 15.65 -10.33 16.50
C GLY A 328 14.77 -9.07 16.39
N LEU A 329 15.29 -7.91 16.78
CA LEU A 329 14.58 -6.63 16.65
C LEU A 329 14.38 -6.23 15.19
N VAL A 330 15.37 -6.42 14.33
CA VAL A 330 15.25 -6.14 12.88
C VAL A 330 14.25 -7.08 12.23
N CYS A 331 14.26 -8.36 12.60
CA CYS A 331 13.25 -9.32 12.17
C CYS A 331 11.83 -8.85 12.55
N ALA A 332 11.63 -8.46 13.81
CA ALA A 332 10.37 -7.90 14.28
C ALA A 332 9.98 -6.60 13.54
N GLY A 333 10.96 -5.74 13.18
CA GLY A 333 10.75 -4.54 12.37
C GLY A 333 10.27 -4.86 10.95
N THR A 334 10.81 -5.91 10.34
CA THR A 334 10.37 -6.39 9.01
C THR A 334 8.96 -7.00 9.07
N LEU A 335 8.66 -7.74 10.15
CA LEU A 335 7.29 -8.21 10.42
C LEU A 335 6.34 -7.02 10.61
N ALA A 336 6.77 -5.97 11.33
CA ALA A 336 5.99 -4.74 11.50
C ALA A 336 5.62 -4.13 10.16
N ALA A 337 6.58 -4.02 9.23
CA ALA A 337 6.35 -3.48 7.90
C ALA A 337 5.35 -4.31 7.07
N SER A 338 5.47 -5.64 7.11
CA SER A 338 4.51 -6.53 6.47
C SER A 338 3.10 -6.39 7.05
N MET A 339 2.99 -6.41 8.39
CA MET A 339 1.71 -6.43 9.09
C MET A 339 0.96 -5.10 8.98
N SER A 340 1.66 -3.97 9.06
CA SER A 340 1.07 -2.62 8.99
C SER A 340 0.44 -2.28 7.65
N SER A 341 0.92 -2.88 6.57
CA SER A 341 0.28 -2.78 5.26
C SER A 341 -0.82 -3.81 5.10
N GLY A 342 -0.54 -5.06 5.51
CA GLY A 342 -1.48 -6.17 5.37
C GLY A 342 -2.79 -5.95 6.10
N ASP A 343 -2.76 -5.35 7.28
CA ASP A 343 -3.97 -5.06 8.07
C ASP A 343 -4.86 -4.00 7.42
N ALA A 344 -4.27 -2.93 6.88
CA ALA A 344 -5.00 -1.89 6.17
C ALA A 344 -5.64 -2.40 4.87
N ILE A 345 -4.89 -3.24 4.13
CA ILE A 345 -5.33 -3.89 2.90
C ILE A 345 -6.50 -4.84 3.19
N LEU A 346 -6.32 -5.71 4.17
CA LEU A 346 -7.30 -6.73 4.55
C LEU A 346 -8.61 -6.09 5.03
N HIS A 347 -8.51 -5.07 5.89
CA HIS A 347 -9.65 -4.31 6.37
C HIS A 347 -10.42 -3.64 5.21
N ALA A 348 -9.71 -2.97 4.29
CA ALA A 348 -10.34 -2.28 3.17
C ALA A 348 -10.98 -3.26 2.18
N ALA A 349 -10.29 -4.36 1.85
CA ALA A 349 -10.81 -5.38 0.93
C ALA A 349 -12.14 -5.97 1.44
N GLY A 350 -12.21 -6.33 2.73
CA GLY A 350 -13.44 -6.85 3.33
C GLY A 350 -14.57 -5.83 3.35
N ALA A 351 -14.28 -4.57 3.69
CA ALA A 351 -15.28 -3.51 3.72
C ALA A 351 -15.84 -3.20 2.32
N VAL A 352 -14.97 -3.04 1.32
CA VAL A 352 -15.37 -2.75 -0.07
C VAL A 352 -16.14 -3.93 -0.68
N PHE A 353 -15.68 -5.16 -0.47
CA PHE A 353 -16.37 -6.35 -0.95
C PHE A 353 -17.83 -6.41 -0.50
N VAL A 354 -18.09 -6.09 0.76
CA VAL A 354 -19.47 -6.15 1.31
C VAL A 354 -20.27 -4.92 0.94
N ARG A 355 -19.75 -3.72 1.16
CA ARG A 355 -20.50 -2.47 0.98
C ARG A 355 -20.74 -2.10 -0.47
N ASP A 356 -19.75 -2.32 -1.33
CA ASP A 356 -19.78 -1.93 -2.73
C ASP A 356 -20.13 -3.09 -3.66
N GLY A 357 -19.89 -4.33 -3.21
CA GLY A 357 -20.28 -5.55 -3.91
C GLY A 357 -21.60 -6.12 -3.41
N LEU A 358 -21.56 -6.89 -2.31
CA LEU A 358 -22.69 -7.69 -1.85
C LEU A 358 -23.95 -6.87 -1.54
N ARG A 359 -23.81 -5.71 -0.89
CA ARG A 359 -24.95 -4.84 -0.54
C ARG A 359 -25.67 -4.24 -1.75
N LYS A 360 -25.05 -4.21 -2.92
CA LYS A 360 -25.67 -3.75 -4.17
C LYS A 360 -26.53 -4.83 -4.83
N LEU A 361 -26.43 -6.08 -4.39
CA LEU A 361 -27.27 -7.17 -4.87
C LEU A 361 -28.67 -7.08 -4.24
N PRO A 362 -29.75 -7.08 -5.04
CA PRO A 362 -31.12 -6.88 -4.55
C PRO A 362 -31.52 -7.86 -3.43
N GLN A 363 -31.06 -9.11 -3.51
CA GLN A 363 -31.37 -10.18 -2.55
C GLN A 363 -30.76 -9.95 -1.16
N LEU A 364 -29.61 -9.28 -1.08
CA LEU A 364 -28.86 -9.08 0.16
C LEU A 364 -29.01 -7.69 0.77
N LYS A 365 -29.51 -6.73 -0.02
CA LYS A 365 -29.61 -5.31 0.36
C LYS A 365 -30.33 -5.10 1.70
N ASN A 366 -31.48 -5.70 1.89
CA ASN A 366 -32.29 -5.51 3.09
C ASN A 366 -31.64 -6.10 4.34
N SER A 367 -31.03 -7.27 4.23
CA SER A 367 -30.34 -7.94 5.35
C SER A 367 -29.07 -7.18 5.74
N LEU A 368 -28.30 -6.67 4.77
CA LEU A 368 -27.06 -5.94 5.00
C LEU A 368 -27.27 -4.48 5.43
N ASN A 369 -28.47 -3.93 5.33
CA ASN A 369 -28.78 -2.60 5.88
C ASN A 369 -28.82 -2.57 7.43
N GLN A 370 -28.82 -3.71 8.09
CA GLN A 370 -28.67 -3.79 9.54
C GLN A 370 -27.17 -3.73 9.89
N GLY A 371 -26.74 -2.65 10.55
CA GLY A 371 -25.31 -2.38 10.80
C GLY A 371 -24.55 -3.49 11.52
N ASN A 372 -25.20 -4.24 12.41
CA ASN A 372 -24.60 -5.41 13.08
C ASN A 372 -24.43 -6.61 12.13
N VAL A 373 -25.35 -6.82 11.18
CA VAL A 373 -25.26 -7.88 10.18
C VAL A 373 -24.16 -7.53 9.17
N GLU A 374 -24.16 -6.30 8.67
CA GLU A 374 -23.13 -5.81 7.76
C GLU A 374 -21.72 -5.99 8.35
N ARG A 375 -21.52 -5.59 9.62
CA ARG A 375 -20.24 -5.78 10.32
C ARG A 375 -19.81 -7.26 10.34
N LYS A 376 -20.71 -8.18 10.70
CA LYS A 376 -20.41 -9.62 10.73
C LYS A 376 -20.02 -10.15 9.35
N VAL A 377 -20.72 -9.72 8.31
CA VAL A 377 -20.42 -10.14 6.92
C VAL A 377 -19.08 -9.57 6.47
N ILE A 378 -18.73 -8.33 6.84
CA ILE A 378 -17.38 -7.77 6.61
C ILE A 378 -16.33 -8.63 7.31
N GLN A 379 -16.53 -9.01 8.56
CA GLN A 379 -15.60 -9.87 9.33
C GLN A 379 -15.41 -11.25 8.67
N LEU A 380 -16.48 -11.87 8.19
CA LEU A 380 -16.39 -13.14 7.47
C LEU A 380 -15.69 -13.00 6.11
N SER A 381 -15.91 -11.88 5.42
CA SER A 381 -15.22 -11.58 4.15
C SER A 381 -13.72 -11.36 4.37
N ILE A 382 -13.32 -10.72 5.46
CA ILE A 382 -11.92 -10.56 5.88
C ILE A 382 -11.27 -11.93 6.09
N LEU A 383 -11.95 -12.84 6.79
CA LEU A 383 -11.47 -14.21 6.97
C LEU A 383 -11.27 -14.93 5.63
N PHE A 384 -12.26 -14.87 4.75
CA PHE A 384 -12.21 -15.51 3.43
C PHE A 384 -11.07 -14.96 2.57
N ILE A 385 -10.94 -13.61 2.48
CA ILE A 385 -9.90 -12.94 1.72
C ILE A 385 -8.50 -13.27 2.28
N SER A 386 -8.37 -13.35 3.62
CA SER A 386 -7.11 -13.71 4.27
C SER A 386 -6.68 -15.14 3.90
N VAL A 387 -7.61 -16.09 3.95
CA VAL A 387 -7.34 -17.50 3.56
C VAL A 387 -6.95 -17.60 2.09
N LEU A 388 -7.64 -16.87 1.21
CA LEU A 388 -7.34 -16.87 -0.22
C LEU A 388 -5.96 -16.26 -0.52
N ALA A 389 -5.63 -15.13 0.10
CA ALA A 389 -4.32 -14.49 -0.04
C ALA A 389 -3.19 -15.37 0.52
N TYR A 390 -3.44 -16.05 1.64
CA TYR A 390 -2.49 -17.01 2.21
C TYR A 390 -2.25 -18.21 1.28
N TYR A 391 -3.31 -18.76 0.69
CA TYR A 391 -3.18 -19.82 -0.31
C TYR A 391 -2.25 -19.38 -1.45
N PHE A 392 -2.47 -18.20 -2.03
CA PHE A 392 -1.59 -17.66 -3.05
C PHE A 392 -0.17 -17.37 -2.53
N ALA A 393 -0.01 -16.97 -1.29
CA ALA A 393 1.31 -16.72 -0.71
C ALA A 393 2.14 -18.02 -0.65
N VAL A 394 1.51 -19.14 -0.38
CA VAL A 394 2.19 -20.45 -0.28
C VAL A 394 2.52 -21.05 -1.65
N ILE A 395 1.62 -20.89 -2.65
CA ILE A 395 1.78 -21.57 -3.94
C ILE A 395 2.48 -20.72 -5.01
N SER A 396 2.43 -19.38 -4.92
CA SER A 396 2.96 -18.50 -5.98
C SER A 396 4.47 -18.34 -5.88
N SER A 397 5.18 -18.50 -7.00
CA SER A 397 6.63 -18.24 -7.15
C SER A 397 6.95 -16.81 -7.60
N THR A 398 5.94 -15.96 -7.84
CA THR A 398 6.11 -14.64 -8.46
C THR A 398 6.87 -13.67 -7.54
N ASP A 399 7.76 -12.89 -8.13
CA ASP A 399 8.53 -11.83 -7.48
C ASP A 399 7.63 -10.76 -6.84
N ILE A 400 8.05 -10.31 -5.66
CA ILE A 400 7.34 -9.37 -4.79
C ILE A 400 7.10 -8.03 -5.47
N VAL A 401 8.09 -7.50 -6.17
CA VAL A 401 8.06 -6.14 -6.72
C VAL A 401 7.21 -6.06 -7.98
N SER A 402 7.31 -7.05 -8.84
CA SER A 402 6.60 -7.10 -10.13
C SER A 402 5.08 -7.11 -9.95
N LEU A 403 4.59 -7.75 -8.89
CA LEU A 403 3.15 -7.79 -8.55
C LEU A 403 2.58 -6.41 -8.22
N LEU A 404 3.36 -5.57 -7.53
CA LEU A 404 2.88 -4.26 -7.07
C LEU A 404 2.94 -3.20 -8.16
N LEU A 405 4.01 -3.17 -8.95
CA LEU A 405 4.22 -2.13 -9.97
C LEU A 405 3.12 -2.13 -11.04
N GLY A 406 2.71 -3.31 -11.51
CA GLY A 406 1.62 -3.43 -12.47
C GLY A 406 0.27 -2.91 -11.95
N ALA A 407 0.05 -2.96 -10.65
CA ALA A 407 -1.21 -2.51 -10.05
C ALA A 407 -1.38 -0.98 -10.03
N TYR A 408 -0.28 -0.20 -9.96
CA TYR A 408 -0.38 1.28 -9.94
C TYR A 408 -0.99 1.85 -11.23
N GLY A 409 -0.65 1.30 -12.40
CA GLY A 409 -1.24 1.70 -13.67
C GLY A 409 -2.76 1.57 -13.69
N GLY A 410 -3.29 0.47 -13.12
CA GLY A 410 -4.73 0.22 -13.02
C GLY A 410 -5.43 1.12 -12.00
N VAL A 411 -4.86 1.27 -10.80
CA VAL A 411 -5.45 2.09 -9.73
C VAL A 411 -5.47 3.57 -10.09
N ALA A 412 -4.46 4.06 -10.82
CA ALA A 412 -4.42 5.45 -11.28
C ALA A 412 -5.59 5.82 -12.20
N GLN A 413 -6.23 4.85 -12.85
CA GLN A 413 -7.39 5.08 -13.70
C GLN A 413 -8.63 5.58 -12.92
N LEU A 414 -8.62 5.50 -11.59
CA LEU A 414 -9.66 6.08 -10.74
C LEU A 414 -9.54 7.60 -10.60
N PHE A 415 -8.33 8.15 -10.79
CA PHE A 415 -8.07 9.56 -10.55
C PHE A 415 -8.94 10.52 -11.39
N PRO A 416 -9.11 10.33 -12.72
CA PRO A 416 -9.97 11.20 -13.51
C PRO A 416 -11.42 11.22 -13.02
N LEU A 417 -11.93 10.06 -12.58
CA LEU A 417 -13.30 9.93 -12.07
C LEU A 417 -13.46 10.66 -10.72
N VAL A 418 -12.50 10.53 -9.82
CA VAL A 418 -12.49 11.21 -8.52
C VAL A 418 -12.33 12.71 -8.70
N PHE A 419 -11.45 13.14 -9.61
CA PHE A 419 -11.30 14.56 -9.93
C PHE A 419 -12.60 15.13 -10.50
N ALA A 420 -13.16 14.52 -11.51
CA ALA A 420 -14.40 14.96 -12.17
C ALA A 420 -15.60 14.94 -11.21
N MET A 421 -15.65 14.01 -10.26
CA MET A 421 -16.69 13.93 -9.23
C MET A 421 -16.85 15.26 -8.45
N PHE A 422 -15.73 15.88 -8.11
CA PHE A 422 -15.72 17.09 -7.28
C PHE A 422 -15.57 18.41 -8.05
N TYR A 423 -14.96 18.36 -9.25
CA TYR A 423 -14.51 19.58 -9.95
C TYR A 423 -15.08 19.74 -11.35
N TRP A 424 -15.70 18.69 -11.93
CA TRP A 424 -16.25 18.77 -13.29
C TRP A 424 -17.73 18.38 -13.36
N PRO A 425 -18.66 19.36 -13.28
CA PRO A 425 -20.10 19.11 -13.23
C PRO A 425 -20.63 18.30 -14.43
N SER A 426 -20.02 18.47 -15.61
CA SER A 426 -20.49 17.86 -16.88
C SER A 426 -20.14 16.37 -17.02
N ALA A 427 -19.39 15.79 -16.09
CA ALA A 427 -19.06 14.36 -16.15
C ALA A 427 -20.33 13.51 -15.98
N THR A 428 -20.53 12.57 -16.90
CA THR A 428 -21.73 11.73 -16.97
C THR A 428 -21.47 10.28 -16.53
N ARG A 429 -22.53 9.54 -16.23
CA ARG A 429 -22.49 8.12 -15.90
C ARG A 429 -21.79 7.29 -16.98
N ILE A 430 -22.19 7.46 -18.24
CA ILE A 430 -21.65 6.68 -19.36
C ILE A 430 -20.19 7.09 -19.60
N GLY A 431 -19.89 8.40 -19.53
CA GLY A 431 -18.54 8.92 -19.63
C GLY A 431 -17.59 8.28 -18.61
N ALA A 432 -18.00 8.21 -17.34
CA ALA A 432 -17.19 7.61 -16.27
C ALA A 432 -16.95 6.10 -16.48
N LEU A 433 -17.98 5.35 -16.88
CA LEU A 433 -17.86 3.90 -17.13
C LEU A 433 -16.94 3.60 -18.31
N VAL A 434 -17.14 4.28 -19.45
CA VAL A 434 -16.34 4.09 -20.66
C VAL A 434 -14.88 4.51 -20.41
N ALA A 435 -14.69 5.63 -19.72
CA ALA A 435 -13.35 6.13 -19.36
C ALA A 435 -12.56 5.12 -18.51
N LEU A 436 -13.18 4.61 -17.45
CA LEU A 436 -12.54 3.64 -16.57
C LEU A 436 -12.17 2.35 -17.33
N LEU A 437 -13.10 1.80 -18.10
CA LEU A 437 -12.88 0.58 -18.86
C LEU A 437 -11.80 0.77 -19.92
N ASN A 438 -11.87 1.83 -20.72
CA ASN A 438 -10.87 2.12 -21.76
C ASN A 438 -9.48 2.37 -21.16
N GLY A 439 -9.40 3.08 -20.04
CA GLY A 439 -8.13 3.33 -19.34
C GLY A 439 -7.51 2.03 -18.83
N ILE A 440 -8.28 1.15 -18.20
CA ILE A 440 -7.82 -0.17 -17.73
C ILE A 440 -7.40 -1.04 -18.92
N ILE A 441 -8.25 -1.16 -19.95
CA ILE A 441 -7.94 -1.97 -21.14
C ILE A 441 -6.65 -1.47 -21.79
N ALA A 442 -6.51 -0.17 -22.00
CA ALA A 442 -5.30 0.40 -22.59
C ALA A 442 -4.06 0.12 -21.74
N THR A 443 -4.17 0.29 -20.41
CA THR A 443 -3.06 -0.06 -19.50
C THR A 443 -2.66 -1.53 -19.64
N LEU A 444 -3.61 -2.44 -19.69
CA LEU A 444 -3.35 -3.89 -19.85
C LEU A 444 -2.77 -4.19 -21.24
N VAL A 445 -3.28 -3.57 -22.30
CA VAL A 445 -2.75 -3.75 -23.66
C VAL A 445 -1.28 -3.37 -23.70
N PHE A 446 -0.90 -2.18 -23.23
CA PHE A 446 0.49 -1.73 -23.24
C PHE A 446 1.38 -2.46 -22.22
N LEU A 447 0.81 -3.09 -21.19
CA LEU A 447 1.53 -3.94 -20.25
C LEU A 447 1.90 -5.29 -20.89
N PHE A 448 0.93 -5.95 -21.56
CA PHE A 448 1.13 -7.27 -22.16
C PHE A 448 1.78 -7.23 -23.54
N TRP A 449 1.69 -6.13 -24.24
CA TRP A 449 2.33 -5.89 -25.56
C TRP A 449 3.16 -4.61 -25.51
N PRO A 450 4.33 -4.64 -24.80
CA PRO A 450 5.18 -3.44 -24.65
C PRO A 450 5.72 -2.90 -25.96
N GLU A 451 5.80 -3.72 -27.01
CA GLU A 451 6.19 -3.33 -28.36
C GLU A 451 5.23 -2.34 -29.03
N LEU A 452 3.98 -2.24 -28.54
CA LEU A 452 3.02 -1.26 -29.03
C LEU A 452 3.24 0.14 -28.45
N LYS A 453 4.09 0.28 -27.41
CA LYS A 453 4.39 1.61 -26.82
C LYS A 453 5.26 2.43 -27.77
N PRO A 454 4.81 3.63 -28.19
CA PRO A 454 5.61 4.47 -29.08
C PRO A 454 6.87 5.05 -28.42
N TRP A 455 6.89 5.12 -27.09
CA TRP A 455 8.00 5.65 -26.29
C TRP A 455 8.19 4.81 -25.03
N ASP A 456 9.36 4.91 -24.43
CA ASP A 456 9.65 4.29 -23.12
C ASP A 456 8.96 5.08 -21.99
N ILE A 457 7.63 5.00 -21.97
CA ILE A 457 6.74 5.62 -20.98
C ILE A 457 5.93 4.50 -20.32
N HIS A 458 5.67 4.65 -19.02
CA HIS A 458 4.88 3.68 -18.27
C HIS A 458 3.48 3.50 -18.87
N GLU A 459 3.05 2.25 -19.07
CA GLU A 459 1.76 1.86 -19.67
C GLU A 459 0.54 2.55 -19.05
N GLY A 460 0.56 2.76 -17.74
CA GLY A 460 -0.50 3.46 -17.02
C GLY A 460 -0.74 4.91 -17.49
N ILE A 461 0.28 5.59 -18.04
CA ILE A 461 0.15 6.95 -18.60
C ILE A 461 -0.68 6.90 -19.88
N TYR A 462 -0.43 5.94 -20.78
CA TYR A 462 -1.26 5.76 -21.97
C TYR A 462 -2.71 5.46 -21.59
N GLY A 463 -2.91 4.57 -20.60
CA GLY A 463 -4.22 4.31 -20.03
C GLY A 463 -4.90 5.57 -19.49
N LEU A 464 -4.15 6.43 -18.76
CA LEU A 464 -4.67 7.66 -18.16
C LEU A 464 -5.09 8.69 -19.22
N ILE A 465 -4.29 8.83 -20.30
CA ILE A 465 -4.63 9.71 -21.43
C ILE A 465 -5.91 9.24 -22.11
N ILE A 466 -6.02 7.94 -22.41
CA ILE A 466 -7.20 7.35 -23.05
C ILE A 466 -8.44 7.46 -22.15
N ASN A 467 -8.26 7.24 -20.84
CA ASN A 467 -9.30 7.44 -19.83
C ASN A 467 -9.82 8.87 -19.85
N LEU A 468 -8.93 9.85 -19.72
CA LEU A 468 -9.30 11.27 -19.68
C LEU A 468 -9.98 11.71 -20.99
N PHE A 469 -9.44 11.31 -22.13
CA PHE A 469 -10.04 11.59 -23.45
C PHE A 469 -11.43 10.97 -23.55
N SER A 470 -11.60 9.70 -23.16
CA SER A 470 -12.90 9.01 -23.15
C SER A 470 -13.89 9.69 -22.20
N LEU A 471 -13.43 10.09 -21.00
CA LEU A 471 -14.27 10.77 -20.01
C LEU A 471 -14.85 12.07 -20.60
N ILE A 472 -13.99 12.88 -21.23
CA ILE A 472 -14.39 14.17 -21.80
C ILE A 472 -15.33 13.95 -22.97
N THR A 473 -14.90 13.21 -23.99
CA THR A 473 -15.65 13.07 -25.24
C THR A 473 -17.00 12.42 -25.04
N VAL A 474 -17.06 11.32 -24.27
CA VAL A 474 -18.30 10.61 -24.01
C VAL A 474 -19.23 11.43 -23.11
N SER A 475 -18.71 12.17 -22.12
CA SER A 475 -19.57 13.01 -21.29
C SER A 475 -20.18 14.19 -22.04
N LEU A 476 -19.54 14.71 -23.09
CA LEU A 476 -20.07 15.80 -23.91
C LEU A 476 -21.27 15.38 -24.77
N ILE A 477 -21.34 14.10 -25.17
CA ILE A 477 -22.36 13.58 -26.08
C ILE A 477 -23.44 12.71 -25.38
N THR A 478 -23.30 12.48 -24.08
CA THR A 478 -24.24 11.64 -23.32
C THR A 478 -25.10 12.47 -22.36
N GLN A 479 -26.22 11.85 -21.93
CA GLN A 479 -27.17 12.49 -21.03
C GLN A 479 -26.51 12.92 -19.73
N LYS A 480 -26.71 14.18 -19.37
CA LYS A 480 -26.15 14.76 -18.13
C LYS A 480 -26.74 14.10 -16.89
N THR A 481 -25.92 14.02 -15.85
CA THR A 481 -26.35 13.61 -14.51
C THR A 481 -27.29 14.66 -13.94
N GLU A 482 -28.25 14.25 -13.13
CA GLU A 482 -29.20 15.13 -12.45
C GLU A 482 -28.51 16.25 -11.67
N ALA A 483 -28.98 17.48 -11.83
CA ALA A 483 -28.34 18.68 -11.25
C ALA A 483 -28.22 18.58 -9.73
N SER A 484 -29.26 18.08 -9.04
CA SER A 484 -29.27 17.88 -7.60
C SER A 484 -28.12 17.00 -7.09
N ILE A 485 -27.79 15.94 -7.83
CA ILE A 485 -26.65 15.06 -7.53
C ILE A 485 -25.32 15.75 -7.82
N VAL A 486 -25.23 16.49 -8.93
CA VAL A 486 -24.02 17.22 -9.28
C VAL A 486 -23.69 18.25 -8.20
N GLU A 487 -24.65 19.08 -7.82
CA GLU A 487 -24.50 20.12 -6.79
C GLU A 487 -24.08 19.53 -5.44
N LYS A 488 -24.66 18.38 -5.04
CA LYS A 488 -24.29 17.64 -3.83
C LYS A 488 -22.79 17.38 -3.71
N PHE A 489 -22.09 17.11 -4.82
CA PHE A 489 -20.67 16.82 -4.83
C PHE A 489 -19.77 18.02 -5.11
N THR A 490 -20.18 18.92 -5.98
CA THR A 490 -19.37 20.08 -6.35
C THR A 490 -19.30 21.15 -5.25
N HIS A 491 -20.32 21.21 -4.40
CA HIS A 491 -20.37 22.11 -3.23
C HIS A 491 -19.98 21.40 -1.90
N ALA A 492 -19.40 20.22 -1.97
CA ALA A 492 -18.99 19.43 -0.80
C ALA A 492 -17.81 20.03 -0.03
#